data_ab5451614ad6146495a8aea3f4d627a8
#
_entry.id   ab5451614ad6146495a8aea3f4d627a8
#
_cell.length_a   1.000
_cell.length_b   1.000
_cell.length_c   1.000
_cell.angle_alpha   90.00
_cell.angle_beta   90.00
_cell.angle_gamma   90.00
#
_symmetry.space_group_name_H-M   'P 1'
#
loop_
_entity.id
_entity.type
_entity.pdbx_description
1 polymer ?
#
loop_
_entity_poly.entity_id
_entity_poly.type
_entity_poly.pdbx_seq_one_letter_code
_entity_poly.pdbx_strand_id
1 'polypeptide(L)'
;MSMSSIPSHSPSGKLYGWVERIGNKVPHPFLLFIYLIVILMVATAVLSAFEVSVRSPADGSMVAVKNLLSVEGLHWFLPNVIKNFSGFAPLGAILALVLGAGLAERVGLLPALMVKMASHVSARYASYMVLFIAFFSHISSDAALVIMPPMGALIFLAVGRHPVAGLLSAIAGVGCGFTANLLIVTTDVLLSGISTEAASTIDATMHVSVIDNWYFMASSVIVLTIVGGLITDKIIEPRLGKWEGQSDEKLETLSKEQQFGLRVAGIVSLAFIAVVALMVVPENGVLRDPIKHTVLPSPFIQGIVPLIILFFFVVSLAFGIATGKIRRQGDLPHLMIEPMKEMAGFIVMVFPLAQFVAMFNWSNMGKFMAVSLTDALEAAGLSGVPAFVGLALLSSLLCMFIASGSAIWSILAPIFVPMFMMLGFHPAFAQILFRVADSSVIPLAPVSPFVPLFLGFLQRYRPEAKLGTYYSLVLPYPLIFLGVWLVMLVAWYLVGLPIGPGVYPRLN
;
A
#
# COMPACT_ATOMS: atom_id res chain seq x y z
N MET A 1 11.06 6.22 32.65
CA MET A 1 11.11 7.68 32.35
C MET A 1 9.70 8.13 32.10
N SER A 2 9.16 9.04 32.96
CA SER A 2 7.79 9.49 32.93
C SER A 2 7.54 10.37 31.72
N MET A 3 6.56 10.02 30.91
CA MET A 3 6.06 10.86 29.82
C MET A 3 5.52 12.16 30.41
N SER A 4 6.18 13.28 30.13
CA SER A 4 5.69 14.61 30.48
C SER A 4 4.48 14.96 29.62
N SER A 5 3.34 15.20 30.29
CA SER A 5 2.09 15.61 29.70
C SER A 5 2.22 16.92 28.90
N ILE A 6 1.73 16.91 27.65
CA ILE A 6 1.64 18.09 26.77
C ILE A 6 0.70 19.12 27.41
N PRO A 7 1.06 20.43 27.47
CA PRO A 7 0.18 21.46 28.00
C PRO A 7 -1.08 21.64 27.14
N SER A 8 -2.25 21.49 27.77
CA SER A 8 -3.59 21.40 27.14
C SER A 8 -4.23 22.74 26.70
N HIS A 9 -3.48 23.81 26.46
CA HIS A 9 -4.06 25.15 26.33
C HIS A 9 -4.09 25.77 24.94
N SER A 10 -3.71 25.03 23.86
CA SER A 10 -3.97 25.49 22.49
C SER A 10 -5.17 24.75 21.88
N PRO A 11 -6.00 25.37 21.01
CA PRO A 11 -7.09 24.68 20.32
C PRO A 11 -6.61 23.47 19.52
N SER A 12 -5.44 23.54 18.92
CA SER A 12 -4.75 22.42 18.28
C SER A 12 -4.40 21.29 19.25
N GLY A 13 -3.92 21.59 20.46
CA GLY A 13 -3.60 20.59 21.48
C GLY A 13 -4.82 19.78 21.97
N LYS A 14 -6.03 20.38 21.97
CA LYS A 14 -7.27 19.69 22.33
C LYS A 14 -7.71 18.70 21.23
N LEU A 15 -7.61 19.09 19.95
CA LEU A 15 -7.95 18.24 18.83
C LEU A 15 -6.99 17.03 18.75
N TYR A 16 -5.69 17.26 18.86
CA TYR A 16 -4.70 16.18 18.85
C TYR A 16 -4.86 15.25 20.06
N GLY A 17 -5.11 15.78 21.25
CA GLY A 17 -5.36 14.95 22.45
C GLY A 17 -6.69 14.17 22.38
N TRP A 18 -7.66 14.60 21.59
CA TRP A 18 -8.89 13.86 21.30
C TRP A 18 -8.63 12.72 20.28
N VAL A 19 -7.95 13.05 19.18
CA VAL A 19 -7.58 12.06 18.14
C VAL A 19 -6.65 10.99 18.71
N GLU A 20 -5.64 11.38 19.51
CA GLU A 20 -4.76 10.44 20.20
C GLU A 20 -5.53 9.53 21.17
N ARG A 21 -6.46 10.08 21.96
CA ARG A 21 -7.30 9.29 22.86
C ARG A 21 -8.21 8.32 22.14
N ILE A 22 -8.76 8.68 20.99
CA ILE A 22 -9.56 7.77 20.17
C ILE A 22 -8.67 6.72 19.52
N GLY A 23 -7.57 7.15 18.91
CA GLY A 23 -6.62 6.25 18.27
C GLY A 23 -6.06 5.20 19.22
N ASN A 24 -5.69 5.59 20.44
CA ASN A 24 -5.22 4.67 21.48
C ASN A 24 -6.31 3.72 22.01
N LYS A 25 -7.60 3.97 21.70
CA LYS A 25 -8.70 3.04 22.00
C LYS A 25 -8.99 2.06 20.87
N VAL A 26 -8.45 2.30 19.67
CA VAL A 26 -8.58 1.34 18.57
C VAL A 26 -7.79 0.09 18.92
N PRO A 27 -8.42 -1.07 18.96
CA PRO A 27 -7.76 -2.30 19.34
C PRO A 27 -6.72 -2.71 18.28
N HIS A 28 -5.75 -3.53 18.68
CA HIS A 28 -4.83 -4.18 17.74
C HIS A 28 -5.62 -4.85 16.60
N PRO A 29 -5.17 -4.81 15.33
CA PRO A 29 -5.92 -5.35 14.18
C PRO A 29 -6.45 -6.77 14.38
N PHE A 30 -5.71 -7.64 15.05
CA PHE A 30 -6.19 -8.99 15.43
C PHE A 30 -7.49 -8.93 16.24
N LEU A 31 -7.51 -8.12 17.31
CA LEU A 31 -8.70 -7.97 18.16
C LEU A 31 -9.84 -7.24 17.44
N LEU A 32 -9.50 -6.30 16.57
CA LEU A 32 -10.47 -5.60 15.73
C LEU A 32 -11.29 -6.60 14.91
N PHE A 33 -10.63 -7.56 14.23
CA PHE A 33 -11.34 -8.58 13.47
C PHE A 33 -12.15 -9.53 14.34
N ILE A 34 -11.70 -9.86 15.55
CA ILE A 34 -12.50 -10.64 16.50
C ILE A 34 -13.78 -9.87 16.87
N TYR A 35 -13.68 -8.57 17.17
CA TYR A 35 -14.87 -7.74 17.46
C TYR A 35 -15.80 -7.64 16.26
N LEU A 36 -15.24 -7.48 15.05
CA LEU A 36 -16.04 -7.45 13.82
C LEU A 36 -16.76 -8.78 13.56
N ILE A 37 -16.13 -9.91 13.84
CA ILE A 37 -16.78 -11.23 13.78
C ILE A 37 -17.97 -11.30 14.74
N VAL A 38 -17.79 -10.89 15.99
CA VAL A 38 -18.88 -10.89 16.99
C VAL A 38 -20.01 -9.97 16.55
N ILE A 39 -19.70 -8.75 16.10
CA ILE A 39 -20.69 -7.80 15.56
C ILE A 39 -21.43 -8.42 14.37
N LEU A 40 -20.71 -9.05 13.44
CA LEU A 40 -21.28 -9.70 12.27
C LEU A 40 -22.22 -10.85 12.65
N MET A 41 -21.82 -11.69 13.63
CA MET A 41 -22.68 -12.78 14.13
C MET A 41 -23.99 -12.26 14.71
N VAL A 42 -23.93 -11.21 15.54
CA VAL A 42 -25.12 -10.58 16.13
C VAL A 42 -25.97 -9.89 15.03
N ALA A 43 -25.34 -9.12 14.13
CA ALA A 43 -26.05 -8.44 13.05
C ALA A 43 -26.80 -9.45 12.14
N THR A 44 -26.14 -10.54 11.76
CA THR A 44 -26.76 -11.57 10.92
C THR A 44 -27.90 -12.29 11.62
N ALA A 45 -27.80 -12.53 12.94
CA ALA A 45 -28.89 -13.10 13.73
C ALA A 45 -30.12 -12.17 13.78
N VAL A 46 -29.88 -10.86 14.00
CA VAL A 46 -30.96 -9.85 14.03
C VAL A 46 -31.62 -9.72 12.65
N LEU A 47 -30.83 -9.50 11.59
CA LEU A 47 -31.36 -9.31 10.23
C LEU A 47 -32.11 -10.56 9.73
N SER A 48 -31.60 -11.75 10.02
CA SER A 48 -32.27 -13.00 9.68
C SER A 48 -33.59 -13.18 10.44
N ALA A 49 -33.69 -12.74 11.70
CA ALA A 49 -34.91 -12.77 12.45
C ALA A 49 -36.05 -11.88 11.88
N PHE A 50 -35.65 -10.82 11.17
CA PHE A 50 -36.56 -9.93 10.42
C PHE A 50 -36.76 -10.37 8.96
N GLU A 51 -36.24 -11.53 8.56
CA GLU A 51 -36.31 -12.06 7.18
C GLU A 51 -35.81 -11.08 6.12
N VAL A 52 -34.79 -10.28 6.49
CA VAL A 52 -34.24 -9.25 5.60
C VAL A 52 -33.59 -9.89 4.39
N SER A 53 -34.03 -9.45 3.20
CA SER A 53 -33.50 -9.92 1.92
C SER A 53 -33.34 -8.77 0.94
N VAL A 54 -32.43 -8.90 0.00
CA VAL A 54 -32.20 -7.93 -1.08
C VAL A 54 -32.29 -8.64 -2.41
N ARG A 55 -32.63 -7.88 -3.46
CA ARG A 55 -32.65 -8.39 -4.82
C ARG A 55 -31.24 -8.38 -5.40
N SER A 56 -30.74 -9.57 -5.76
CA SER A 56 -29.44 -9.70 -6.41
C SER A 56 -29.44 -8.99 -7.76
N PRO A 57 -28.51 -8.09 -8.05
CA PRO A 57 -28.45 -7.43 -9.35
C PRO A 57 -27.96 -8.36 -10.46
N ALA A 58 -27.29 -9.46 -10.15
CA ALA A 58 -26.74 -10.38 -11.13
C ALA A 58 -27.80 -11.22 -11.83
N ASP A 59 -28.82 -11.68 -11.09
CA ASP A 59 -29.84 -12.62 -11.58
C ASP A 59 -31.28 -12.27 -11.15
N GLY A 60 -31.45 -11.18 -10.41
CA GLY A 60 -32.74 -10.73 -9.90
C GLY A 60 -33.32 -11.61 -8.77
N SER A 61 -32.59 -12.61 -8.29
CA SER A 61 -33.04 -13.49 -7.19
C SER A 61 -33.08 -12.74 -5.85
N MET A 62 -33.98 -13.18 -4.96
CA MET A 62 -34.00 -12.68 -3.59
C MET A 62 -32.95 -13.40 -2.75
N VAL A 63 -32.00 -12.64 -2.21
CA VAL A 63 -30.91 -13.14 -1.37
C VAL A 63 -31.17 -12.74 0.07
N ALA A 64 -31.48 -13.72 0.92
CA ALA A 64 -31.68 -13.50 2.35
C ALA A 64 -30.35 -13.48 3.11
N VAL A 65 -30.28 -12.70 4.19
CA VAL A 65 -29.17 -12.73 5.14
C VAL A 65 -29.26 -14.03 5.95
N LYS A 66 -28.15 -14.81 5.93
CA LYS A 66 -28.05 -16.07 6.68
C LYS A 66 -27.52 -15.83 8.09
N ASN A 67 -28.15 -16.49 9.07
CA ASN A 67 -27.78 -16.38 10.48
C ASN A 67 -26.53 -17.23 10.81
N LEU A 68 -25.43 -16.57 11.14
CA LEU A 68 -24.18 -17.22 11.56
C LEU A 68 -24.26 -17.95 12.89
N LEU A 69 -25.21 -17.57 13.77
CA LEU A 69 -25.48 -18.24 15.06
C LEU A 69 -26.45 -19.42 14.95
N SER A 70 -26.94 -19.73 13.74
CA SER A 70 -27.77 -20.88 13.49
C SER A 70 -26.98 -22.19 13.50
N VAL A 71 -27.69 -23.32 13.57
CA VAL A 71 -27.10 -24.67 13.41
C VAL A 71 -26.41 -24.79 12.04
N GLU A 72 -27.03 -24.25 10.96
CA GLU A 72 -26.44 -24.21 9.62
C GLU A 72 -25.13 -23.40 9.61
N GLY A 73 -25.09 -22.22 10.27
CA GLY A 73 -23.89 -21.38 10.39
C GLY A 73 -22.77 -22.12 11.11
N LEU A 74 -23.06 -22.81 12.19
CA LEU A 74 -22.08 -23.58 12.96
C LEU A 74 -21.55 -24.79 12.14
N HIS A 75 -22.42 -25.51 11.46
CA HIS A 75 -22.07 -26.63 10.59
C HIS A 75 -21.20 -26.17 9.40
N TRP A 76 -21.41 -24.97 8.88
CA TRP A 76 -20.56 -24.40 7.86
C TRP A 76 -19.22 -23.93 8.45
N PHE A 77 -19.21 -23.23 9.58
CA PHE A 77 -18.03 -22.58 10.12
C PHE A 77 -16.95 -23.59 10.55
N LEU A 78 -17.31 -24.59 11.36
CA LEU A 78 -16.33 -25.49 11.96
C LEU A 78 -15.41 -26.20 10.95
N PRO A 79 -15.91 -26.84 9.88
CA PRO A 79 -15.04 -27.51 8.91
C PRO A 79 -14.26 -26.53 8.02
N ASN A 80 -14.68 -25.25 7.96
CA ASN A 80 -14.06 -24.27 7.10
C ASN A 80 -12.99 -23.40 7.80
N VAL A 81 -12.86 -23.44 9.14
CA VAL A 81 -11.89 -22.57 9.88
C VAL A 81 -10.46 -22.66 9.32
N ILE A 82 -9.95 -23.88 9.15
CA ILE A 82 -8.59 -24.08 8.62
C ILE A 82 -8.54 -23.72 7.15
N LYS A 83 -9.55 -24.12 6.37
CA LYS A 83 -9.64 -23.84 4.94
C LYS A 83 -9.71 -22.34 4.63
N ASN A 84 -10.51 -21.60 5.40
CA ASN A 84 -10.60 -20.12 5.26
C ASN A 84 -9.23 -19.47 5.45
N PHE A 85 -8.47 -19.90 6.46
CA PHE A 85 -7.15 -19.36 6.73
C PHE A 85 -6.12 -19.80 5.67
N SER A 86 -5.97 -21.09 5.43
CA SER A 86 -4.97 -21.61 4.49
C SER A 86 -5.27 -21.29 3.02
N GLY A 87 -6.55 -21.11 2.68
CA GLY A 87 -7.03 -20.74 1.35
C GLY A 87 -7.15 -19.23 1.13
N PHE A 88 -6.78 -18.40 2.12
CA PHE A 88 -6.80 -16.95 1.94
C PHE A 88 -5.72 -16.53 0.94
N ALA A 89 -6.15 -16.21 -0.28
CA ALA A 89 -5.28 -16.02 -1.45
C ALA A 89 -4.09 -15.06 -1.21
N PRO A 90 -4.27 -13.90 -0.52
CA PRO A 90 -3.15 -12.99 -0.27
C PRO A 90 -2.05 -13.59 0.60
N LEU A 91 -2.35 -14.52 1.52
CA LEU A 91 -1.38 -15.04 2.48
C LEU A 91 -0.19 -15.71 1.78
N GLY A 92 -0.44 -16.69 0.90
CA GLY A 92 0.61 -17.42 0.20
C GLY A 92 1.43 -16.53 -0.74
N ALA A 93 0.75 -15.65 -1.49
CA ALA A 93 1.39 -14.76 -2.44
C ALA A 93 2.32 -13.73 -1.76
N ILE A 94 1.91 -13.17 -0.62
CA ILE A 94 2.71 -12.20 0.16
C ILE A 94 3.94 -12.90 0.75
N LEU A 95 3.76 -14.06 1.40
CA LEU A 95 4.88 -14.80 1.99
C LEU A 95 5.91 -15.17 0.92
N ALA A 96 5.45 -15.59 -0.26
CA ALA A 96 6.34 -15.90 -1.38
C ALA A 96 7.07 -14.65 -1.91
N LEU A 97 6.39 -13.51 -2.04
CA LEU A 97 7.02 -12.26 -2.48
C LEU A 97 8.06 -11.77 -1.48
N VAL A 98 7.79 -11.87 -0.18
CA VAL A 98 8.72 -11.50 0.89
C VAL A 98 9.99 -12.35 0.86
N LEU A 99 9.94 -13.61 0.45
CA LEU A 99 11.14 -14.42 0.25
C LEU A 99 12.08 -13.82 -0.81
N GLY A 100 11.55 -13.29 -1.90
CA GLY A 100 12.34 -12.66 -2.96
C GLY A 100 12.78 -11.23 -2.62
N ALA A 101 11.83 -10.35 -2.35
CA ALA A 101 12.08 -8.92 -2.06
C ALA A 101 12.82 -8.71 -0.73
N GLY A 102 12.49 -9.48 0.31
CA GLY A 102 13.19 -9.44 1.59
C GLY A 102 14.65 -9.90 1.48
N LEU A 103 14.94 -10.85 0.60
CA LEU A 103 16.33 -11.21 0.30
C LEU A 103 17.09 -10.00 -0.31
N ALA A 104 16.47 -9.26 -1.24
CA ALA A 104 17.06 -8.06 -1.84
C ALA A 104 17.44 -7.00 -0.79
N GLU A 105 16.61 -6.85 0.22
CA GLU A 105 16.87 -5.96 1.35
C GLU A 105 18.04 -6.47 2.21
N ARG A 106 17.98 -7.74 2.64
CA ARG A 106 18.95 -8.32 3.59
C ARG A 106 20.35 -8.51 3.00
N VAL A 107 20.50 -8.77 1.72
CA VAL A 107 21.82 -8.76 1.07
C VAL A 107 22.37 -7.34 0.90
N GLY A 108 21.53 -6.30 1.05
CA GLY A 108 21.92 -4.91 0.89
C GLY A 108 21.81 -4.37 -0.55
N LEU A 109 21.13 -5.10 -1.45
CA LEU A 109 20.93 -4.66 -2.85
C LEU A 109 20.10 -3.38 -2.91
N LEU A 110 18.94 -3.33 -2.23
CA LEU A 110 18.06 -2.16 -2.26
C LEU A 110 18.70 -0.95 -1.59
N PRO A 111 19.30 -1.02 -0.38
CA PRO A 111 20.07 0.08 0.20
C PRO A 111 21.19 0.57 -0.71
N ALA A 112 21.98 -0.32 -1.28
CA ALA A 112 23.08 0.07 -2.19
C ALA A 112 22.55 0.78 -3.44
N LEU A 113 21.43 0.35 -3.99
CA LEU A 113 20.80 0.99 -5.14
C LEU A 113 20.30 2.40 -4.79
N MET A 114 19.65 2.59 -3.64
CA MET A 114 19.21 3.90 -3.16
C MET A 114 20.39 4.86 -2.97
N VAL A 115 21.48 4.40 -2.32
CA VAL A 115 22.72 5.19 -2.18
C VAL A 115 23.31 5.53 -3.55
N LYS A 116 23.30 4.60 -4.50
CA LYS A 116 23.78 4.85 -5.88
C LYS A 116 22.97 5.93 -6.58
N MET A 117 21.65 5.90 -6.44
CA MET A 117 20.77 6.92 -7.01
C MET A 117 21.01 8.29 -6.35
N ALA A 118 21.23 8.31 -5.04
CA ALA A 118 21.48 9.52 -4.26
C ALA A 118 22.83 10.17 -4.56
N SER A 119 23.85 9.41 -4.95
CA SER A 119 25.24 9.87 -5.11
C SER A 119 25.49 10.85 -6.27
N HIS A 120 24.54 11.03 -7.19
CA HIS A 120 24.69 11.87 -8.39
C HIS A 120 23.62 12.98 -8.48
N VAL A 121 23.08 13.38 -7.34
CA VAL A 121 22.01 14.38 -7.28
C VAL A 121 22.62 15.79 -7.35
N SER A 122 22.12 16.65 -8.25
CA SER A 122 22.48 18.07 -8.28
C SER A 122 21.54 18.88 -7.37
N ALA A 123 22.04 20.00 -6.83
CA ALA A 123 21.29 20.88 -5.94
C ALA A 123 19.92 21.30 -6.53
N ARG A 124 19.86 21.58 -7.84
CA ARG A 124 18.64 22.02 -8.54
C ARG A 124 17.53 20.98 -8.53
N TYR A 125 17.88 19.68 -8.62
CA TYR A 125 16.91 18.58 -8.76
C TYR A 125 16.80 17.74 -7.50
N ALA A 126 17.42 18.14 -6.39
CA ALA A 126 17.48 17.35 -5.17
C ALA A 126 16.08 16.99 -4.63
N SER A 127 15.12 17.91 -4.64
CA SER A 127 13.75 17.67 -4.16
C SER A 127 13.05 16.58 -4.96
N TYR A 128 13.16 16.64 -6.29
CA TYR A 128 12.56 15.67 -7.20
C TYR A 128 13.23 14.30 -7.08
N MET A 129 14.56 14.28 -6.97
CA MET A 129 15.30 13.03 -6.83
C MET A 129 15.04 12.34 -5.50
N VAL A 130 14.97 13.09 -4.38
CA VAL A 130 14.63 12.53 -3.08
C VAL A 130 13.24 11.89 -3.10
N LEU A 131 12.24 12.56 -3.69
CA LEU A 131 10.90 12.02 -3.85
C LEU A 131 10.89 10.78 -4.74
N PHE A 132 11.57 10.82 -5.89
CA PHE A 132 11.65 9.69 -6.80
C PHE A 132 12.31 8.47 -6.14
N ILE A 133 13.42 8.66 -5.41
CA ILE A 133 14.07 7.60 -4.64
C ILE A 133 13.15 7.09 -3.53
N ALA A 134 12.40 7.97 -2.87
CA ALA A 134 11.44 7.61 -1.84
C ALA A 134 10.32 6.72 -2.41
N PHE A 135 9.74 7.06 -3.56
CA PHE A 135 8.76 6.21 -4.24
C PHE A 135 9.37 4.87 -4.68
N PHE A 136 10.60 4.87 -5.18
CA PHE A 136 11.28 3.64 -5.53
C PHE A 136 11.56 2.75 -4.32
N SER A 137 11.78 3.33 -3.13
CA SER A 137 12.10 2.59 -1.91
C SER A 137 10.95 1.77 -1.32
N HIS A 138 9.70 1.96 -1.81
CA HIS A 138 8.54 1.17 -1.37
C HIS A 138 8.68 -0.35 -1.60
N ILE A 139 9.63 -0.77 -2.41
CA ILE A 139 10.02 -2.19 -2.53
C ILE A 139 10.43 -2.76 -1.17
N SER A 140 11.05 -1.94 -0.30
CA SER A 140 11.40 -2.29 1.08
C SER A 140 10.24 -2.11 2.07
N SER A 141 9.02 -1.93 1.59
CA SER A 141 7.81 -1.76 2.42
C SER A 141 8.02 -0.75 3.56
N ASP A 142 7.72 -1.13 4.80
CA ASP A 142 7.82 -0.27 5.98
C ASP A 142 9.26 0.18 6.31
N ALA A 143 10.28 -0.57 5.90
CA ALA A 143 11.68 -0.17 6.09
C ALA A 143 12.01 1.13 5.35
N ALA A 144 11.34 1.42 4.23
CA ALA A 144 11.48 2.68 3.53
C ALA A 144 11.13 3.90 4.40
N LEU A 145 10.11 3.79 5.26
CA LEU A 145 9.66 4.85 6.19
C LEU A 145 10.73 5.19 7.25
N VAL A 146 11.65 4.26 7.52
CA VAL A 146 12.75 4.45 8.48
C VAL A 146 14.02 4.96 7.79
N ILE A 147 14.33 4.42 6.61
CA ILE A 147 15.61 4.65 5.92
C ILE A 147 15.59 5.97 5.13
N MET A 148 14.50 6.26 4.43
CA MET A 148 14.47 7.38 3.49
C MET A 148 14.46 8.76 4.14
N PRO A 149 13.76 9.03 5.26
CA PRO A 149 13.75 10.36 5.85
C PRO A 149 15.15 10.89 6.21
N PRO A 150 16.00 10.18 6.98
CA PRO A 150 17.36 10.64 7.22
C PRO A 150 18.20 10.71 5.95
N MET A 151 18.03 9.79 4.99
CA MET A 151 18.73 9.85 3.70
C MET A 151 18.36 11.12 2.91
N GLY A 152 17.10 11.52 2.89
CA GLY A 152 16.65 12.76 2.25
C GLY A 152 17.32 13.99 2.85
N ALA A 153 17.48 14.04 4.19
CA ALA A 153 18.21 15.11 4.86
C ALA A 153 19.69 15.13 4.44
N LEU A 154 20.35 13.97 4.41
CA LEU A 154 21.77 13.85 4.01
C LEU A 154 22.00 14.24 2.55
N ILE A 155 21.08 13.91 1.64
CA ILE A 155 21.15 14.33 0.23
C ILE A 155 21.13 15.86 0.14
N PHE A 156 20.22 16.52 0.88
CA PHE A 156 20.13 17.98 0.87
C PHE A 156 21.37 18.63 1.48
N LEU A 157 21.90 18.09 2.59
CA LEU A 157 23.17 18.54 3.16
C LEU A 157 24.33 18.42 2.16
N ALA A 158 24.43 17.29 1.46
CA ALA A 158 25.50 17.05 0.49
C ALA A 158 25.50 18.04 -0.68
N VAL A 159 24.33 18.59 -1.03
CA VAL A 159 24.19 19.59 -2.09
C VAL A 159 24.05 21.03 -1.57
N GLY A 160 24.29 21.27 -0.27
CA GLY A 160 24.26 22.59 0.35
C GLY A 160 22.85 23.18 0.54
N ARG A 161 21.82 22.33 0.62
CA ARG A 161 20.42 22.74 0.85
C ARG A 161 19.98 22.43 2.29
N HIS A 162 18.84 22.96 2.73
CA HIS A 162 18.34 22.81 4.08
C HIS A 162 17.92 21.36 4.40
N PRO A 163 18.56 20.64 5.36
CA PRO A 163 18.35 19.22 5.61
C PRO A 163 16.90 18.87 6.00
N VAL A 164 16.22 19.76 6.75
CA VAL A 164 14.82 19.56 7.10
C VAL A 164 13.90 19.52 5.87
N ALA A 165 14.22 20.29 4.82
CA ALA A 165 13.45 20.24 3.58
C ALA A 165 13.62 18.87 2.88
N GLY A 166 14.83 18.32 2.87
CA GLY A 166 15.10 16.98 2.37
C GLY A 166 14.43 15.89 3.18
N LEU A 167 14.47 16.02 4.52
CA LEU A 167 13.76 15.13 5.44
C LEU A 167 12.26 15.08 5.15
N LEU A 168 11.61 16.25 5.08
CA LEU A 168 10.18 16.36 4.83
C LEU A 168 9.78 15.88 3.43
N SER A 169 10.62 16.15 2.43
CA SER A 169 10.45 15.65 1.06
C SER A 169 10.46 14.11 1.03
N ALA A 170 11.40 13.51 1.75
CA ALA A 170 11.48 12.05 1.86
C ALA A 170 10.26 11.48 2.63
N ILE A 171 9.87 12.08 3.76
CA ILE A 171 8.66 11.70 4.51
C ILE A 171 7.42 11.79 3.62
N ALA A 172 7.30 12.84 2.79
CA ALA A 172 6.20 12.97 1.84
C ALA A 172 6.20 11.86 0.81
N GLY A 173 7.35 11.52 0.24
CA GLY A 173 7.47 10.43 -0.73
C GLY A 173 7.09 9.08 -0.14
N VAL A 174 7.74 8.67 0.98
CA VAL A 174 7.48 7.36 1.59
C VAL A 174 6.14 7.27 2.32
N GLY A 175 5.60 8.39 2.80
CA GLY A 175 4.32 8.43 3.55
C GLY A 175 3.15 8.80 2.66
N CYS A 176 3.08 10.06 2.16
CA CYS A 176 1.91 10.52 1.38
C CYS A 176 1.76 9.81 0.03
N GLY A 177 2.79 9.17 -0.47
CA GLY A 177 2.76 8.41 -1.70
C GLY A 177 3.03 6.92 -1.53
N PHE A 178 2.78 6.35 -0.34
CA PHE A 178 3.15 4.98 0.05
C PHE A 178 2.73 3.89 -0.95
N THR A 179 1.59 4.06 -1.63
CA THR A 179 1.12 3.11 -2.65
C THR A 179 1.37 3.56 -4.09
N ALA A 180 2.02 4.71 -4.34
CA ALA A 180 2.47 5.11 -5.66
C ALA A 180 3.74 4.36 -6.03
N ASN A 181 3.62 3.31 -6.85
CA ASN A 181 4.70 2.37 -7.10
C ASN A 181 5.03 2.27 -8.59
N LEU A 182 6.33 2.29 -8.92
CA LEU A 182 6.82 1.94 -10.27
C LEU A 182 6.92 0.43 -10.47
N LEU A 183 7.28 -0.27 -9.40
CA LEU A 183 7.39 -1.72 -9.37
C LEU A 183 6.30 -2.31 -8.50
N ILE A 184 5.96 -3.56 -8.75
CA ILE A 184 4.97 -4.27 -7.94
C ILE A 184 5.62 -4.62 -6.59
N VAL A 185 4.92 -4.27 -5.52
CA VAL A 185 5.35 -4.44 -4.13
C VAL A 185 4.36 -5.31 -3.35
N THR A 186 4.73 -5.66 -2.13
CA THR A 186 3.90 -6.51 -1.25
C THR A 186 2.49 -5.97 -1.05
N THR A 187 2.33 -4.64 -0.97
CA THR A 187 1.03 -3.99 -0.83
C THR A 187 0.12 -4.23 -2.03
N ASP A 188 0.67 -4.29 -3.26
CA ASP A 188 -0.12 -4.56 -4.47
C ASP A 188 -0.73 -5.96 -4.41
N VAL A 189 0.06 -6.95 -3.98
CA VAL A 189 -0.38 -8.35 -3.82
C VAL A 189 -1.46 -8.46 -2.75
N LEU A 190 -1.28 -7.76 -1.61
CA LEU A 190 -2.21 -7.80 -0.50
C LEU A 190 -3.56 -7.18 -0.87
N LEU A 191 -3.55 -5.96 -1.41
CA LEU A 191 -4.78 -5.24 -1.74
C LEU A 191 -5.53 -5.91 -2.90
N SER A 192 -4.84 -6.40 -3.94
CA SER A 192 -5.48 -7.11 -5.05
C SER A 192 -6.14 -8.42 -4.60
N GLY A 193 -5.50 -9.16 -3.70
CA GLY A 193 -6.08 -10.37 -3.14
C GLY A 193 -7.35 -10.10 -2.31
N ILE A 194 -7.33 -9.08 -1.45
CA ILE A 194 -8.52 -8.66 -0.68
C ILE A 194 -9.64 -8.20 -1.63
N SER A 195 -9.29 -7.45 -2.68
CA SER A 195 -10.25 -6.97 -3.69
C SER A 195 -10.85 -8.14 -4.48
N THR A 196 -10.07 -9.16 -4.81
CA THR A 196 -10.54 -10.38 -5.48
C THR A 196 -11.57 -11.13 -4.62
N GLU A 197 -11.25 -11.34 -3.33
CA GLU A 197 -12.19 -11.98 -2.40
C GLU A 197 -13.50 -11.18 -2.27
N ALA A 198 -13.42 -9.86 -2.22
CA ALA A 198 -14.59 -9.00 -2.16
C ALA A 198 -15.41 -9.05 -3.47
N ALA A 199 -14.74 -9.01 -4.63
CA ALA A 199 -15.38 -9.07 -5.94
C ALA A 199 -16.08 -10.41 -6.20
N SER A 200 -15.53 -11.51 -5.69
CA SER A 200 -16.09 -12.86 -5.83
C SER A 200 -17.48 -13.00 -5.25
N THR A 201 -17.91 -12.08 -4.37
CA THR A 201 -19.28 -12.06 -3.81
C THR A 201 -20.34 -11.71 -4.87
N ILE A 202 -19.96 -10.96 -5.89
CA ILE A 202 -20.84 -10.56 -7.02
C ILE A 202 -20.60 -11.47 -8.22
N ASP A 203 -19.33 -11.68 -8.57
CA ASP A 203 -18.91 -12.53 -9.68
C ASP A 203 -17.74 -13.41 -9.25
N ALA A 204 -18.00 -14.71 -9.11
CA ALA A 204 -17.00 -15.70 -8.70
C ALA A 204 -15.82 -15.86 -9.67
N THR A 205 -15.95 -15.37 -10.90
CA THR A 205 -14.89 -15.40 -11.92
C THR A 205 -14.04 -14.14 -11.92
N MET A 206 -14.49 -13.07 -11.20
CA MET A 206 -13.80 -11.81 -11.15
C MET A 206 -12.51 -11.92 -10.33
N HIS A 207 -11.41 -11.55 -10.94
CA HIS A 207 -10.09 -11.57 -10.34
C HIS A 207 -9.40 -10.22 -10.51
N VAL A 208 -8.92 -9.64 -9.42
CA VAL A 208 -8.11 -8.41 -9.44
C VAL A 208 -6.64 -8.80 -9.41
N SER A 209 -5.95 -8.57 -10.52
CA SER A 209 -4.52 -8.81 -10.64
C SER A 209 -3.70 -7.71 -9.93
N VAL A 210 -2.49 -8.05 -9.53
CA VAL A 210 -1.53 -7.10 -8.91
C VAL A 210 -1.14 -5.96 -9.85
N ILE A 211 -1.30 -6.14 -11.15
CA ILE A 211 -0.97 -5.13 -12.19
C ILE A 211 -2.17 -4.30 -12.63
N ASP A 212 -3.38 -4.59 -12.15
CA ASP A 212 -4.60 -3.90 -12.62
C ASP A 212 -4.61 -2.40 -12.30
N ASN A 213 -3.79 -1.97 -11.34
CA ASN A 213 -3.62 -0.56 -10.98
C ASN A 213 -2.31 0.05 -11.50
N TRP A 214 -1.49 -0.73 -12.19
CA TRP A 214 -0.08 -0.37 -12.41
C TRP A 214 0.11 0.89 -13.25
N TYR A 215 -0.67 1.09 -14.32
CA TYR A 215 -0.52 2.28 -15.16
C TYR A 215 -0.83 3.56 -14.39
N PHE A 216 -1.90 3.54 -13.59
CA PHE A 216 -2.26 4.70 -12.77
C PHE A 216 -1.21 4.95 -11.68
N MET A 217 -0.76 3.91 -10.97
CA MET A 217 0.22 4.05 -9.88
C MET A 217 1.59 4.48 -10.39
N ALA A 218 2.08 3.92 -11.49
CA ALA A 218 3.35 4.33 -12.10
C ALA A 218 3.31 5.78 -12.60
N SER A 219 2.21 6.20 -13.22
CA SER A 219 1.99 7.59 -13.63
C SER A 219 1.91 8.54 -12.43
N SER A 220 1.32 8.07 -11.33
CA SER A 220 1.24 8.81 -10.07
C SER A 220 2.63 9.15 -9.50
N VAL A 221 3.61 8.25 -9.62
CA VAL A 221 4.99 8.52 -9.19
C VAL A 221 5.56 9.75 -9.90
N ILE A 222 5.34 9.88 -11.20
CA ILE A 222 5.83 11.03 -11.98
C ILE A 222 5.14 12.31 -11.52
N VAL A 223 3.81 12.30 -11.43
CA VAL A 223 3.01 13.47 -11.03
C VAL A 223 3.36 13.91 -9.61
N LEU A 224 3.38 12.97 -8.65
CA LEU A 224 3.66 13.27 -7.26
C LEU A 224 5.13 13.66 -7.02
N THR A 225 6.07 13.15 -7.80
CA THR A 225 7.47 13.61 -7.78
C THR A 225 7.56 15.09 -8.16
N ILE A 226 6.88 15.50 -9.25
CA ILE A 226 6.88 16.89 -9.70
C ILE A 226 6.19 17.78 -8.67
N VAL A 227 5.00 17.41 -8.23
CA VAL A 227 4.20 18.20 -7.27
C VAL A 227 4.92 18.31 -5.94
N GLY A 228 5.43 17.20 -5.40
CA GLY A 228 6.17 17.20 -4.13
C GLY A 228 7.48 18.00 -4.21
N GLY A 229 8.19 17.94 -5.34
CA GLY A 229 9.35 18.78 -5.60
C GLY A 229 9.00 20.27 -5.58
N LEU A 230 7.90 20.65 -6.22
CA LEU A 230 7.39 22.03 -6.19
C LEU A 230 6.97 22.46 -4.78
N ILE A 231 6.32 21.61 -4.01
CA ILE A 231 5.96 21.88 -2.60
C ILE A 231 7.25 22.13 -1.80
N THR A 232 8.24 21.26 -1.96
CA THR A 232 9.52 21.39 -1.26
C THR A 232 10.20 22.71 -1.61
N ASP A 233 10.35 23.01 -2.90
CA ASP A 233 11.12 24.16 -3.39
C ASP A 233 10.40 25.50 -3.19
N LYS A 234 9.05 25.52 -3.26
CA LYS A 234 8.28 26.77 -3.26
C LYS A 234 7.57 27.06 -1.94
N ILE A 235 7.32 26.04 -1.13
CA ILE A 235 6.55 26.19 0.11
C ILE A 235 7.41 25.88 1.33
N ILE A 236 8.10 24.72 1.34
CA ILE A 236 8.77 24.25 2.54
C ILE A 236 10.12 24.92 2.75
N GLU A 237 11.01 24.86 1.77
CA GLU A 237 12.35 25.41 1.90
C GLU A 237 12.36 26.94 2.13
N PRO A 238 11.51 27.75 1.46
CA PRO A 238 11.41 29.18 1.77
C PRO A 238 10.96 29.49 3.20
N ARG A 239 10.13 28.61 3.81
CA ARG A 239 9.71 28.76 5.22
C ARG A 239 10.81 28.40 6.21
N LEU A 240 11.73 27.53 5.83
CA LEU A 240 12.83 27.09 6.67
C LEU A 240 14.00 28.07 6.66
N GLY A 241 14.15 28.83 5.56
CA GLY A 241 15.28 29.75 5.36
C GLY A 241 16.58 29.01 4.98
N LYS A 242 17.72 29.71 5.09
CA LYS A 242 19.03 29.12 4.83
C LYS A 242 19.46 28.27 6.01
N TRP A 243 20.09 27.14 5.72
CA TRP A 243 20.71 26.32 6.76
C TRP A 243 22.07 26.94 7.17
N GLU A 244 22.18 27.30 8.45
CA GLU A 244 23.41 27.87 9.05
C GLU A 244 24.08 26.91 10.03
N GLY A 245 23.46 25.71 10.25
CA GLY A 245 24.01 24.70 11.14
C GLY A 245 25.22 23.98 10.53
N GLN A 246 26.03 23.41 11.40
CA GLN A 246 27.08 22.46 11.02
C GLN A 246 26.59 21.05 11.26
N SER A 247 26.83 20.14 10.33
CA SER A 247 26.61 18.72 10.50
C SER A 247 27.80 17.96 9.94
N ASP A 248 28.37 17.09 10.74
CA ASP A 248 29.45 16.17 10.32
C ASP A 248 28.89 14.93 9.61
N GLU A 249 27.56 14.79 9.55
CA GLU A 249 26.92 13.67 8.90
C GLU A 249 27.13 13.75 7.38
N LYS A 250 27.57 12.64 6.78
CA LYS A 250 27.79 12.52 5.34
C LYS A 250 26.97 11.38 4.75
N LEU A 251 26.57 11.56 3.51
CA LEU A 251 25.97 10.48 2.75
C LEU A 251 26.96 9.32 2.66
N GLU A 252 26.51 8.11 3.00
CA GLU A 252 27.32 6.90 2.84
C GLU A 252 27.76 6.74 1.38
N THR A 253 29.00 6.34 1.20
CA THR A 253 29.56 6.02 -0.12
C THR A 253 29.58 4.50 -0.31
N LEU A 254 29.26 4.07 -1.53
CA LEU A 254 29.31 2.66 -1.86
C LEU A 254 30.73 2.10 -1.79
N SER A 255 30.90 0.99 -1.11
CA SER A 255 32.16 0.24 -1.16
C SER A 255 32.45 -0.29 -2.57
N LYS A 256 33.69 -0.71 -2.82
CA LYS A 256 34.08 -1.29 -4.11
C LYS A 256 33.31 -2.58 -4.39
N GLU A 257 33.09 -3.36 -3.36
CA GLU A 257 32.33 -4.62 -3.41
C GLU A 257 30.84 -4.35 -3.74
N GLN A 258 30.23 -3.34 -3.13
CA GLN A 258 28.87 -2.93 -3.45
C GLN A 258 28.73 -2.39 -4.87
N GLN A 259 29.70 -1.60 -5.35
CA GLN A 259 29.71 -1.12 -6.73
C GLN A 259 29.83 -2.28 -7.72
N PHE A 260 30.71 -3.25 -7.45
CA PHE A 260 30.83 -4.46 -8.25
C PHE A 260 29.53 -5.28 -8.21
N GLY A 261 28.98 -5.50 -7.01
CA GLY A 261 27.72 -6.20 -6.82
C GLY A 261 26.55 -5.57 -7.61
N LEU A 262 26.42 -4.23 -7.61
CA LEU A 262 25.41 -3.53 -8.40
C LEU A 262 25.60 -3.71 -9.92
N ARG A 263 26.86 -3.79 -10.42
CA ARG A 263 27.10 -4.09 -11.84
C ARG A 263 26.66 -5.51 -12.19
N VAL A 264 27.01 -6.49 -11.35
CA VAL A 264 26.59 -7.89 -11.53
C VAL A 264 25.06 -8.00 -11.47
N ALA A 265 24.43 -7.38 -10.47
CA ALA A 265 22.97 -7.35 -10.34
C ALA A 265 22.30 -6.74 -11.58
N GLY A 266 22.87 -5.63 -12.12
CA GLY A 266 22.38 -4.99 -13.35
C GLY A 266 22.48 -5.91 -14.57
N ILE A 267 23.59 -6.61 -14.75
CA ILE A 267 23.77 -7.58 -15.85
C ILE A 267 22.76 -8.73 -15.72
N VAL A 268 22.61 -9.30 -14.52
CA VAL A 268 21.66 -10.38 -14.25
C VAL A 268 20.21 -9.93 -14.44
N SER A 269 19.88 -8.70 -14.02
CA SER A 269 18.55 -8.10 -14.26
C SER A 269 18.26 -7.99 -15.75
N LEU A 270 19.20 -7.46 -16.54
CA LEU A 270 19.03 -7.36 -17.99
C LEU A 270 18.91 -8.72 -18.66
N ALA A 271 19.72 -9.70 -18.24
CA ALA A 271 19.64 -11.06 -18.75
C ALA A 271 18.28 -11.70 -18.42
N PHE A 272 17.79 -11.55 -17.20
CA PHE A 272 16.47 -12.05 -16.79
C PHE A 272 15.34 -11.42 -17.61
N ILE A 273 15.35 -10.08 -17.75
CA ILE A 273 14.36 -9.35 -18.55
C ILE A 273 14.43 -9.79 -20.01
N ALA A 274 15.64 -9.99 -20.57
CA ALA A 274 15.81 -10.47 -21.94
C ALA A 274 15.23 -11.89 -22.14
N VAL A 275 15.46 -12.79 -21.18
CA VAL A 275 14.88 -14.15 -21.23
C VAL A 275 13.36 -14.10 -21.20
N VAL A 276 12.78 -13.33 -20.26
CA VAL A 276 11.31 -13.17 -20.18
C VAL A 276 10.77 -12.51 -21.45
N ALA A 277 11.47 -11.49 -21.99
CA ALA A 277 11.07 -10.85 -23.24
C ALA A 277 11.09 -11.82 -24.42
N LEU A 278 12.08 -12.70 -24.52
CA LEU A 278 12.13 -13.77 -25.54
C LEU A 278 10.96 -14.77 -25.40
N MET A 279 10.43 -14.97 -24.21
CA MET A 279 9.29 -15.85 -23.96
C MET A 279 7.93 -15.16 -24.21
N VAL A 280 7.89 -13.81 -24.29
CA VAL A 280 6.62 -13.03 -24.41
C VAL A 280 6.52 -12.28 -25.75
N VAL A 281 7.62 -11.65 -26.22
CA VAL A 281 7.57 -10.74 -27.39
C VAL A 281 7.31 -11.46 -28.70
N PRO A 282 7.96 -12.59 -29.03
CA PRO A 282 7.67 -13.31 -30.27
C PRO A 282 6.21 -13.76 -30.34
N GLU A 283 5.63 -13.79 -31.56
CA GLU A 283 4.23 -14.22 -31.75
C GLU A 283 3.94 -15.61 -31.22
N ASN A 284 4.92 -16.52 -31.28
CA ASN A 284 4.87 -17.88 -30.74
C ASN A 284 5.53 -17.99 -29.35
N GLY A 285 5.61 -16.88 -28.58
CA GLY A 285 6.22 -16.87 -27.26
C GLY A 285 5.50 -17.82 -26.29
N VAL A 286 6.27 -18.64 -25.57
CA VAL A 286 5.76 -19.70 -24.70
C VAL A 286 4.93 -19.19 -23.51
N LEU A 287 5.04 -17.93 -23.17
CA LEU A 287 4.25 -17.27 -22.10
C LEU A 287 3.05 -16.47 -22.64
N ARG A 288 2.77 -16.51 -23.94
CA ARG A 288 1.54 -16.00 -24.53
C ARG A 288 0.39 -16.98 -24.36
N ASP A 289 -0.83 -16.49 -24.63
CA ASP A 289 -2.00 -17.36 -24.71
C ASP A 289 -1.76 -18.44 -25.80
N PRO A 290 -1.90 -19.74 -25.46
CA PRO A 290 -1.56 -20.81 -26.40
C PRO A 290 -2.52 -20.92 -27.59
N ILE A 291 -3.71 -20.31 -27.52
CA ILE A 291 -4.74 -20.38 -28.57
C ILE A 291 -4.78 -19.08 -29.36
N LYS A 292 -4.87 -17.95 -28.65
CA LYS A 292 -5.05 -16.62 -29.26
C LYS A 292 -3.74 -15.91 -29.54
N HIS A 293 -2.61 -16.43 -29.06
CA HIS A 293 -1.29 -15.80 -29.12
C HIS A 293 -1.24 -14.35 -28.58
N THR A 294 -2.22 -13.98 -27.75
CA THR A 294 -2.29 -12.67 -27.13
C THR A 294 -1.40 -12.58 -25.87
N VAL A 295 -0.98 -11.36 -25.53
CA VAL A 295 -0.29 -11.11 -24.25
C VAL A 295 -1.31 -10.90 -23.12
N LEU A 296 -2.53 -10.51 -23.46
CA LEU A 296 -3.64 -10.25 -22.52
C LEU A 296 -4.93 -10.93 -23.05
N PRO A 297 -5.48 -11.90 -22.31
CA PRO A 297 -4.91 -12.65 -21.17
C PRO A 297 -3.82 -13.62 -21.61
N SER A 298 -2.91 -14.00 -20.70
CA SER A 298 -1.86 -14.98 -21.00
C SER A 298 -1.27 -15.61 -19.73
N PRO A 299 -0.53 -16.74 -19.85
CA PRO A 299 0.27 -17.29 -18.77
C PRO A 299 1.30 -16.31 -18.19
N PHE A 300 1.82 -15.36 -18.99
CA PHE A 300 2.69 -14.29 -18.52
C PHE A 300 2.00 -13.43 -17.44
N ILE A 301 0.78 -12.98 -17.70
CA ILE A 301 0.02 -12.14 -16.76
C ILE A 301 -0.39 -12.93 -15.51
N GLN A 302 -0.84 -14.18 -15.69
CA GLN A 302 -1.16 -15.06 -14.57
C GLN A 302 0.06 -15.40 -13.70
N GLY A 303 1.25 -15.50 -14.32
CA GLY A 303 2.51 -15.79 -13.68
C GLY A 303 3.33 -14.56 -13.25
N ILE A 304 2.77 -13.35 -13.30
CA ILE A 304 3.54 -12.12 -13.05
C ILE A 304 4.14 -12.07 -11.64
N VAL A 305 3.40 -12.51 -10.61
CA VAL A 305 3.90 -12.56 -9.23
C VAL A 305 5.06 -13.56 -9.08
N PRO A 306 4.94 -14.83 -9.50
CA PRO A 306 6.06 -15.75 -9.55
C PRO A 306 7.29 -15.22 -10.31
N LEU A 307 7.10 -14.54 -11.44
CA LEU A 307 8.21 -13.94 -12.20
C LEU A 307 8.92 -12.84 -11.41
N ILE A 308 8.17 -11.98 -10.70
CA ILE A 308 8.73 -10.95 -9.85
C ILE A 308 9.51 -11.56 -8.67
N ILE A 309 8.95 -12.58 -8.03
CA ILE A 309 9.64 -13.32 -6.95
C ILE A 309 10.97 -13.88 -7.45
N LEU A 310 10.93 -14.56 -8.60
CA LEU A 310 12.11 -15.15 -9.21
C LEU A 310 13.14 -14.07 -9.63
N PHE A 311 12.69 -12.96 -10.17
CA PHE A 311 13.54 -11.81 -10.50
C PHE A 311 14.30 -11.32 -9.27
N PHE A 312 13.58 -10.97 -8.19
CA PHE A 312 14.23 -10.51 -6.97
C PHE A 312 15.15 -11.55 -6.37
N PHE A 313 14.75 -12.81 -6.37
CA PHE A 313 15.57 -13.90 -5.85
C PHE A 313 16.89 -14.02 -6.60
N VAL A 314 16.83 -14.12 -7.94
CA VAL A 314 18.02 -14.32 -8.79
C VAL A 314 18.96 -13.12 -8.75
N VAL A 315 18.42 -11.90 -8.83
CA VAL A 315 19.21 -10.66 -8.79
C VAL A 315 19.86 -10.45 -7.41
N SER A 316 19.11 -10.73 -6.34
CA SER A 316 19.62 -10.63 -4.96
C SER A 316 20.68 -11.67 -4.66
N LEU A 317 20.50 -12.89 -5.13
CA LEU A 317 21.49 -13.97 -5.04
C LEU A 317 22.80 -13.56 -5.73
N ALA A 318 22.70 -13.05 -6.97
CA ALA A 318 23.87 -12.58 -7.72
C ALA A 318 24.60 -11.42 -7.01
N PHE A 319 23.87 -10.45 -6.49
CA PHE A 319 24.44 -9.36 -5.70
C PHE A 319 25.10 -9.87 -4.40
N GLY A 320 24.39 -10.76 -3.66
CA GLY A 320 24.89 -11.31 -2.40
C GLY A 320 26.19 -12.12 -2.57
N ILE A 321 26.30 -12.89 -3.64
CA ILE A 321 27.52 -13.61 -3.99
C ILE A 321 28.63 -12.63 -4.39
N ALA A 322 28.34 -11.67 -5.26
CA ALA A 322 29.31 -10.70 -5.75
C ALA A 322 29.86 -9.79 -4.64
N THR A 323 29.08 -9.47 -3.62
CA THR A 323 29.50 -8.66 -2.46
C THR A 323 30.09 -9.51 -1.32
N GLY A 324 30.05 -10.83 -1.43
CA GLY A 324 30.52 -11.74 -0.40
C GLY A 324 29.60 -11.81 0.84
N LYS A 325 28.36 -11.36 0.74
CA LYS A 325 27.33 -11.55 1.77
C LYS A 325 26.84 -12.98 1.85
N ILE A 326 26.86 -13.67 0.69
CA ILE A 326 26.53 -15.10 0.56
C ILE A 326 27.82 -15.82 0.15
N ARG A 327 28.42 -16.56 1.08
CA ARG A 327 29.67 -17.31 0.91
C ARG A 327 29.47 -18.81 1.10
N ARG A 328 28.53 -19.19 1.97
CA ARG A 328 28.24 -20.59 2.33
C ARG A 328 26.79 -20.89 2.00
N GLN A 329 26.48 -22.17 1.77
CA GLN A 329 25.11 -22.60 1.45
C GLN A 329 24.09 -22.22 2.55
N GLY A 330 24.51 -22.20 3.84
CA GLY A 330 23.66 -21.81 4.96
C GLY A 330 23.35 -20.30 5.05
N ASP A 331 24.13 -19.44 4.41
CA ASP A 331 23.92 -17.97 4.47
C ASP A 331 22.59 -17.57 3.80
N LEU A 332 22.25 -18.19 2.67
CA LEU A 332 21.04 -17.87 1.91
C LEU A 332 19.76 -18.15 2.74
N PRO A 333 19.52 -19.35 3.28
CA PRO A 333 18.36 -19.58 4.13
C PRO A 333 18.32 -18.66 5.35
N HIS A 334 19.48 -18.37 5.97
CA HIS A 334 19.54 -17.46 7.10
C HIS A 334 19.06 -16.04 6.76
N LEU A 335 19.49 -15.49 5.63
CA LEU A 335 19.06 -14.17 5.15
C LEU A 335 17.57 -14.14 4.78
N MET A 336 16.97 -15.26 4.37
CA MET A 336 15.54 -15.38 4.04
C MET A 336 14.66 -15.56 5.30
N ILE A 337 15.19 -16.11 6.38
CA ILE A 337 14.45 -16.33 7.63
C ILE A 337 14.05 -15.00 8.29
N GLU A 338 14.94 -14.01 8.29
CA GLU A 338 14.68 -12.75 8.98
C GLU A 338 13.45 -11.99 8.44
N PRO A 339 13.30 -11.76 7.12
CA PRO A 339 12.08 -11.18 6.57
C PRO A 339 10.82 -11.99 6.89
N MET A 340 10.93 -13.32 6.94
CA MET A 340 9.80 -14.19 7.31
C MET A 340 9.40 -14.05 8.78
N LYS A 341 10.34 -13.82 9.70
CA LYS A 341 10.03 -13.52 11.11
C LYS A 341 9.25 -12.21 11.24
N GLU A 342 9.54 -11.21 10.41
CA GLU A 342 8.80 -9.94 10.39
C GLU A 342 7.35 -10.14 9.94
N MET A 343 7.06 -11.17 9.14
CA MET A 343 5.69 -11.52 8.73
C MET A 343 4.88 -12.25 9.81
N ALA A 344 5.46 -12.62 10.95
CA ALA A 344 4.73 -13.34 11.99
C ALA A 344 3.49 -12.58 12.48
N GLY A 345 3.61 -11.27 12.68
CA GLY A 345 2.47 -10.41 13.07
C GLY A 345 1.36 -10.39 12.02
N PHE A 346 1.74 -10.34 10.73
CA PHE A 346 0.81 -10.41 9.61
C PHE A 346 0.07 -11.77 9.58
N ILE A 347 0.79 -12.89 9.72
CA ILE A 347 0.19 -14.24 9.74
C ILE A 347 -0.84 -14.36 10.85
N VAL A 348 -0.51 -13.88 12.07
CA VAL A 348 -1.43 -13.89 13.21
C VAL A 348 -2.67 -13.05 12.93
N MET A 349 -2.51 -11.86 12.32
CA MET A 349 -3.63 -10.99 11.96
C MET A 349 -4.52 -11.61 10.88
N VAL A 350 -3.95 -12.30 9.90
CA VAL A 350 -4.69 -12.91 8.79
C VAL A 350 -5.64 -14.00 9.29
N PHE A 351 -5.36 -14.66 10.40
CA PHE A 351 -6.24 -15.73 10.90
C PHE A 351 -7.67 -15.22 11.16
N PRO A 352 -7.93 -14.23 12.04
CA PRO A 352 -9.29 -13.72 12.23
C PRO A 352 -9.81 -12.93 11.02
N LEU A 353 -8.94 -12.25 10.27
CA LEU A 353 -9.31 -11.57 9.03
C LEU A 353 -9.94 -12.53 8.03
N ALA A 354 -9.31 -13.66 7.75
CA ALA A 354 -9.82 -14.64 6.79
C ALA A 354 -11.16 -15.24 7.26
N GLN A 355 -11.34 -15.45 8.57
CA GLN A 355 -12.63 -15.87 9.11
C GLN A 355 -13.70 -14.80 8.90
N PHE A 356 -13.39 -13.53 9.21
CA PHE A 356 -14.32 -12.43 9.01
C PHE A 356 -14.79 -12.34 7.55
N VAL A 357 -13.88 -12.34 6.59
CA VAL A 357 -14.21 -12.25 5.16
C VAL A 357 -15.06 -13.44 4.71
N ALA A 358 -14.68 -14.66 5.11
CA ALA A 358 -15.43 -15.86 4.77
C ALA A 358 -16.86 -15.87 5.38
N MET A 359 -16.99 -15.46 6.65
CA MET A 359 -18.29 -15.35 7.34
C MET A 359 -19.17 -14.25 6.73
N PHE A 360 -18.57 -13.12 6.35
CA PHE A 360 -19.23 -12.01 5.70
C PHE A 360 -19.81 -12.42 4.33
N ASN A 361 -19.05 -13.20 3.56
CA ASN A 361 -19.48 -13.73 2.28
C ASN A 361 -20.56 -14.81 2.45
N TRP A 362 -20.36 -15.79 3.33
CA TRP A 362 -21.31 -16.88 3.55
C TRP A 362 -22.68 -16.40 4.05
N SER A 363 -22.68 -15.39 4.94
CA SER A 363 -23.89 -14.80 5.47
C SER A 363 -24.68 -13.93 4.48
N ASN A 364 -24.16 -13.69 3.27
CA ASN A 364 -24.66 -12.72 2.29
C ASN A 364 -24.67 -11.27 2.79
N MET A 365 -23.98 -10.96 3.89
CA MET A 365 -23.94 -9.62 4.45
C MET A 365 -23.28 -8.63 3.45
N GLY A 366 -22.26 -9.07 2.69
CA GLY A 366 -21.61 -8.27 1.66
C GLY A 366 -22.60 -7.83 0.57
N LYS A 367 -23.40 -8.76 0.05
CA LYS A 367 -24.42 -8.45 -0.94
C LYS A 367 -25.49 -7.52 -0.38
N PHE A 368 -25.98 -7.79 0.83
CA PHE A 368 -26.97 -6.97 1.50
C PHE A 368 -26.48 -5.52 1.65
N MET A 369 -25.27 -5.32 2.20
CA MET A 369 -24.72 -3.99 2.41
C MET A 369 -24.43 -3.27 1.09
N ALA A 370 -23.91 -3.99 0.09
CA ALA A 370 -23.61 -3.41 -1.22
C ALA A 370 -24.88 -2.91 -1.92
N VAL A 371 -25.95 -3.72 -1.97
CA VAL A 371 -27.24 -3.32 -2.56
C VAL A 371 -27.82 -2.13 -1.80
N SER A 372 -27.93 -2.22 -0.47
CA SER A 372 -28.53 -1.15 0.34
C SER A 372 -27.78 0.17 0.21
N LEU A 373 -26.44 0.12 0.14
CA LEU A 373 -25.62 1.32 -0.02
C LEU A 373 -25.71 1.90 -1.45
N THR A 374 -25.77 1.03 -2.47
CA THR A 374 -25.98 1.45 -3.85
C THR A 374 -27.31 2.17 -4.01
N ASP A 375 -28.40 1.56 -3.51
CA ASP A 375 -29.75 2.16 -3.55
C ASP A 375 -29.77 3.53 -2.83
N ALA A 376 -29.10 3.62 -1.67
CA ALA A 376 -29.02 4.87 -0.93
C ALA A 376 -28.23 5.97 -1.69
N LEU A 377 -27.13 5.61 -2.34
CA LEU A 377 -26.33 6.53 -3.15
C LEU A 377 -27.09 7.00 -4.40
N GLU A 378 -27.80 6.09 -5.09
CA GLU A 378 -28.63 6.42 -6.24
C GLU A 378 -29.79 7.33 -5.84
N ALA A 379 -30.48 7.02 -4.75
CA ALA A 379 -31.55 7.86 -4.21
C ALA A 379 -31.06 9.26 -3.82
N ALA A 380 -29.82 9.38 -3.34
CA ALA A 380 -29.19 10.65 -3.02
C ALA A 380 -28.60 11.40 -4.24
N GLY A 381 -28.63 10.79 -5.45
CA GLY A 381 -27.99 11.35 -6.65
C GLY A 381 -26.46 11.41 -6.57
N LEU A 382 -25.84 10.61 -5.69
CA LEU A 382 -24.39 10.58 -5.43
C LEU A 382 -23.70 9.44 -6.20
N SER A 383 -24.08 9.21 -7.46
CA SER A 383 -23.41 8.24 -8.35
C SER A 383 -22.19 8.86 -9.06
N GLY A 384 -21.27 8.02 -9.55
CA GLY A 384 -20.10 8.45 -10.30
C GLY A 384 -19.07 9.24 -9.46
N VAL A 385 -18.64 10.42 -9.96
CA VAL A 385 -17.57 11.22 -9.32
C VAL A 385 -17.85 11.57 -7.86
N PRO A 386 -19.07 11.97 -7.43
CA PRO A 386 -19.37 12.19 -6.01
C PRO A 386 -19.14 10.95 -5.13
N ALA A 387 -19.49 9.76 -5.61
CA ALA A 387 -19.26 8.52 -4.89
C ALA A 387 -17.74 8.25 -4.73
N PHE A 388 -16.92 8.54 -5.74
CA PHE A 388 -15.47 8.39 -5.69
C PHE A 388 -14.85 9.29 -4.64
N VAL A 389 -15.20 10.58 -4.68
CA VAL A 389 -14.70 11.56 -3.71
C VAL A 389 -15.17 11.21 -2.29
N GLY A 390 -16.43 10.81 -2.14
CA GLY A 390 -17.01 10.38 -0.87
C GLY A 390 -16.26 9.18 -0.26
N LEU A 391 -15.98 8.13 -1.06
CA LEU A 391 -15.22 6.97 -0.62
C LEU A 391 -13.79 7.37 -0.22
N ALA A 392 -13.12 8.17 -1.04
CA ALA A 392 -11.76 8.60 -0.75
C ALA A 392 -11.67 9.41 0.54
N LEU A 393 -12.58 10.36 0.76
CA LEU A 393 -12.61 11.16 1.99
C LEU A 393 -12.95 10.32 3.22
N LEU A 394 -13.92 9.40 3.11
CA LEU A 394 -14.25 8.46 4.19
C LEU A 394 -13.04 7.58 4.54
N SER A 395 -12.38 7.02 3.52
CA SER A 395 -11.18 6.20 3.71
C SER A 395 -10.06 7.00 4.36
N SER A 396 -9.80 8.23 3.89
CA SER A 396 -8.78 9.11 4.48
C SER A 396 -9.07 9.41 5.96
N LEU A 397 -10.34 9.62 6.31
CA LEU A 397 -10.74 9.84 7.69
C LEU A 397 -10.49 8.60 8.57
N LEU A 398 -10.86 7.42 8.08
CA LEU A 398 -10.65 6.16 8.81
C LEU A 398 -9.16 5.84 8.98
N CYS A 399 -8.33 6.13 7.98
CA CYS A 399 -6.89 5.93 8.02
C CYS A 399 -6.18 6.84 9.06
N MET A 400 -6.81 7.92 9.50
CA MET A 400 -6.28 8.72 10.61
C MET A 400 -6.42 8.01 11.97
N PHE A 401 -7.32 7.05 12.10
CA PHE A 401 -7.58 6.34 13.37
C PHE A 401 -7.06 4.90 13.40
N ILE A 402 -6.81 4.29 12.25
CA ILE A 402 -6.32 2.92 12.14
C ILE A 402 -5.00 2.95 11.35
N ALA A 403 -3.91 2.56 11.98
CA ALA A 403 -2.57 2.66 11.40
C ALA A 403 -2.26 1.64 10.29
N SER A 404 -3.14 0.66 10.06
CA SER A 404 -2.91 -0.41 9.07
C SER A 404 -3.84 -0.27 7.88
N GLY A 405 -3.30 0.17 6.74
CA GLY A 405 -4.06 0.30 5.49
C GLY A 405 -4.68 -1.02 5.03
N SER A 406 -3.96 -2.14 5.18
CA SER A 406 -4.50 -3.46 4.85
C SER A 406 -5.67 -3.88 5.74
N ALA A 407 -5.62 -3.56 7.04
CA ALA A 407 -6.74 -3.82 7.95
C ALA A 407 -7.97 -2.99 7.55
N ILE A 408 -7.78 -1.70 7.22
CA ILE A 408 -8.88 -0.86 6.76
C ILE A 408 -9.46 -1.38 5.44
N TRP A 409 -8.61 -1.72 4.46
CA TRP A 409 -9.11 -2.25 3.19
C TRP A 409 -9.85 -3.57 3.37
N SER A 410 -9.42 -4.42 4.29
CA SER A 410 -10.14 -5.66 4.60
C SER A 410 -11.52 -5.44 5.18
N ILE A 411 -11.78 -4.29 5.80
CA ILE A 411 -13.10 -3.88 6.30
C ILE A 411 -13.92 -3.24 5.19
N LEU A 412 -13.31 -2.35 4.41
CA LEU A 412 -14.00 -1.56 3.40
C LEU A 412 -14.26 -2.35 2.10
N ALA A 413 -13.31 -3.17 1.65
CA ALA A 413 -13.41 -3.88 0.39
C ALA A 413 -14.67 -4.77 0.28
N PRO A 414 -15.06 -5.58 1.30
CA PRO A 414 -16.25 -6.40 1.22
C PRO A 414 -17.55 -5.63 1.01
N ILE A 415 -17.54 -4.32 1.25
CA ILE A 415 -18.68 -3.42 1.07
C ILE A 415 -18.53 -2.62 -0.22
N PHE A 416 -17.41 -1.91 -0.37
CA PHE A 416 -17.24 -0.96 -1.46
C PHE A 416 -16.91 -1.62 -2.80
N VAL A 417 -16.17 -2.72 -2.81
CA VAL A 417 -15.87 -3.43 -4.06
C VAL A 417 -17.15 -3.95 -4.72
N PRO A 418 -18.02 -4.72 -4.04
CA PRO A 418 -19.30 -5.13 -4.59
C PRO A 418 -20.20 -3.95 -5.01
N MET A 419 -20.28 -2.91 -4.18
CA MET A 419 -21.05 -1.70 -4.48
C MET A 419 -20.57 -1.03 -5.79
N PHE A 420 -19.26 -0.84 -5.94
CA PHE A 420 -18.70 -0.25 -7.17
C PHE A 420 -18.92 -1.13 -8.40
N MET A 421 -18.84 -2.46 -8.24
CA MET A 421 -19.18 -3.39 -9.34
C MET A 421 -20.66 -3.24 -9.77
N MET A 422 -21.58 -3.07 -8.83
CA MET A 422 -23.00 -2.85 -9.11
C MET A 422 -23.24 -1.50 -9.83
N LEU A 423 -22.43 -0.49 -9.53
CA LEU A 423 -22.42 0.79 -10.24
C LEU A 423 -21.70 0.74 -11.61
N GLY A 424 -21.27 -0.45 -12.05
CA GLY A 424 -20.60 -0.68 -13.34
C GLY A 424 -19.12 -0.33 -13.36
N PHE A 425 -18.44 -0.30 -12.20
CA PHE A 425 -17.00 -0.04 -12.10
C PHE A 425 -16.20 -1.31 -11.84
N HIS A 426 -14.99 -1.36 -12.41
CA HIS A 426 -14.06 -2.45 -12.16
C HIS A 426 -13.60 -2.45 -10.69
N PRO A 427 -13.50 -3.61 -10.01
CA PRO A 427 -13.10 -3.68 -8.59
C PRO A 427 -11.72 -3.06 -8.30
N ALA A 428 -10.79 -3.14 -9.26
CA ALA A 428 -9.49 -2.47 -9.15
C ALA A 428 -9.61 -0.94 -9.07
N PHE A 429 -10.69 -0.33 -9.60
CA PHE A 429 -10.90 1.10 -9.50
C PHE A 429 -11.30 1.54 -8.09
N ALA A 430 -12.14 0.77 -7.39
CA ALA A 430 -12.42 0.98 -5.96
C ALA A 430 -11.14 0.87 -5.11
N GLN A 431 -10.27 -0.07 -5.45
CA GLN A 431 -8.96 -0.21 -4.79
C GLN A 431 -8.06 1.02 -4.99
N ILE A 432 -8.04 1.63 -6.19
CA ILE A 432 -7.28 2.86 -6.44
C ILE A 432 -7.76 3.99 -5.54
N LEU A 433 -9.07 4.18 -5.43
CA LEU A 433 -9.65 5.22 -4.56
C LEU A 433 -9.18 5.09 -3.11
N PHE A 434 -9.20 3.86 -2.60
CA PHE A 434 -8.66 3.57 -1.27
C PHE A 434 -7.16 3.87 -1.18
N ARG A 435 -6.36 3.44 -2.15
CA ARG A 435 -4.90 3.65 -2.16
C ARG A 435 -4.51 5.12 -2.13
N VAL A 436 -5.20 5.95 -2.91
CA VAL A 436 -5.02 7.41 -2.93
C VAL A 436 -5.32 8.01 -1.56
N ALA A 437 -6.42 7.56 -0.96
CA ALA A 437 -6.87 8.06 0.34
C ALA A 437 -5.95 7.66 1.49
N ASP A 438 -5.63 6.37 1.60
CA ASP A 438 -4.79 5.79 2.65
C ASP A 438 -3.39 6.41 2.64
N SER A 439 -2.71 6.36 1.50
CA SER A 439 -1.35 6.87 1.38
C SER A 439 -1.23 8.34 1.72
N SER A 440 -2.17 9.16 1.24
CA SER A 440 -2.07 10.61 1.40
C SER A 440 -2.00 11.05 2.86
N VAL A 441 -2.60 10.30 3.80
CA VAL A 441 -2.73 10.72 5.20
C VAL A 441 -1.77 10.03 6.18
N ILE A 442 -0.98 9.06 5.77
CA ILE A 442 -0.05 8.32 6.65
C ILE A 442 0.81 9.23 7.54
N PRO A 443 1.45 10.31 7.03
CA PRO A 443 2.26 11.19 7.87
C PRO A 443 1.45 12.08 8.82
N LEU A 444 0.14 12.17 8.62
CA LEU A 444 -0.76 12.93 9.50
C LEU A 444 -1.42 12.06 10.57
N ALA A 445 -1.49 10.74 10.38
CA ALA A 445 -2.21 9.84 11.27
C ALA A 445 -1.57 9.82 12.67
N PRO A 446 -2.24 10.34 13.70
CA PRO A 446 -1.65 10.44 15.05
C PRO A 446 -1.38 9.07 15.68
N VAL A 447 -2.08 8.05 15.22
CA VAL A 447 -1.92 6.65 15.67
C VAL A 447 -0.78 5.91 14.95
N SER A 448 -0.19 6.54 13.93
CA SER A 448 0.91 5.95 13.18
C SER A 448 2.17 5.84 14.05
N PRO A 449 2.79 4.66 14.14
CA PRO A 449 4.05 4.50 14.87
C PRO A 449 5.21 5.27 14.24
N PHE A 450 5.05 5.72 13.00
CA PHE A 450 6.08 6.46 12.27
C PHE A 450 6.11 7.96 12.61
N VAL A 451 5.01 8.55 13.09
CA VAL A 451 4.98 9.97 13.43
C VAL A 451 5.97 10.34 14.55
N PRO A 452 6.07 9.58 15.66
CA PRO A 452 7.13 9.82 16.66
C PRO A 452 8.54 9.65 16.10
N LEU A 453 8.74 8.69 15.19
CA LEU A 453 10.02 8.47 14.53
C LEU A 453 10.40 9.66 13.63
N PHE A 454 9.47 10.15 12.82
CA PHE A 454 9.67 11.32 11.96
C PHE A 454 9.97 12.58 12.77
N LEU A 455 9.28 12.77 13.90
CA LEU A 455 9.60 13.83 14.84
C LEU A 455 11.02 13.68 15.41
N GLY A 456 11.44 12.47 15.76
CA GLY A 456 12.80 12.20 16.24
C GLY A 456 13.86 12.55 15.19
N PHE A 457 13.61 12.26 13.92
CA PHE A 457 14.51 12.68 12.84
C PHE A 457 14.51 14.21 12.66
N LEU A 458 13.37 14.88 12.77
CA LEU A 458 13.28 16.33 12.71
C LEU A 458 14.08 17.00 13.85
N GLN A 459 14.01 16.44 15.05
CA GLN A 459 14.70 16.96 16.24
C GLN A 459 16.22 16.88 16.14
N ARG A 460 16.79 16.05 15.27
CA ARG A 460 18.26 16.06 15.00
C ARG A 460 18.73 17.39 14.43
N TYR A 461 17.87 18.05 13.64
CA TYR A 461 18.18 19.33 12.97
C TYR A 461 17.48 20.53 13.63
N ARG A 462 16.42 20.28 14.38
CA ARG A 462 15.63 21.27 15.13
C ARG A 462 15.26 20.71 16.51
N PRO A 463 16.17 20.74 17.49
CA PRO A 463 15.96 20.14 18.81
C PRO A 463 14.69 20.62 19.55
N GLU A 464 14.28 21.87 19.30
CA GLU A 464 13.08 22.48 19.88
C GLU A 464 11.77 22.04 19.20
N ALA A 465 11.83 21.27 18.10
CA ALA A 465 10.65 20.86 17.36
C ALA A 465 9.73 19.96 18.21
N LYS A 466 8.45 20.26 18.19
CA LYS A 466 7.37 19.50 18.82
C LYS A 466 6.44 18.95 17.74
N LEU A 467 5.50 18.09 18.12
CA LEU A 467 4.48 17.54 17.20
C LEU A 467 3.78 18.62 16.37
N GLY A 468 3.42 19.76 16.98
CA GLY A 468 2.82 20.87 16.26
C GLY A 468 3.74 21.47 15.19
N THR A 469 5.05 21.53 15.44
CA THR A 469 6.05 21.95 14.44
C THR A 469 6.12 20.95 13.29
N TYR A 470 6.17 19.63 13.60
CA TYR A 470 6.16 18.58 12.61
C TYR A 470 4.93 18.66 11.70
N TYR A 471 3.72 18.68 12.30
CA TYR A 471 2.48 18.75 11.53
C TYR A 471 2.37 20.02 10.68
N SER A 472 2.78 21.18 11.21
CA SER A 472 2.73 22.42 10.44
C SER A 472 3.63 22.41 9.19
N LEU A 473 4.76 21.69 9.27
CA LEU A 473 5.72 21.55 8.17
C LEU A 473 5.30 20.48 7.17
N VAL A 474 4.74 19.35 7.65
CA VAL A 474 4.38 18.23 6.76
C VAL A 474 3.02 18.44 6.07
N LEU A 475 2.09 19.18 6.69
CA LEU A 475 0.70 19.34 6.25
C LEU A 475 0.50 19.72 4.77
N PRO A 476 1.32 20.58 4.14
CA PRO A 476 1.14 20.91 2.73
C PRO A 476 1.21 19.69 1.80
N TYR A 477 2.04 18.69 2.11
CA TYR A 477 2.17 17.50 1.26
C TYR A 477 0.90 16.64 1.23
N PRO A 478 0.36 16.16 2.37
CA PRO A 478 -0.85 15.36 2.38
C PRO A 478 -2.04 16.02 1.69
N LEU A 479 -2.27 17.30 1.97
CA LEU A 479 -3.42 18.03 1.41
C LEU A 479 -3.30 18.21 -0.09
N ILE A 480 -2.13 18.63 -0.57
CA ILE A 480 -1.91 18.85 -2.02
C ILE A 480 -1.84 17.52 -2.75
N PHE A 481 -1.18 16.48 -2.17
CA PHE A 481 -1.12 15.15 -2.78
C PHE A 481 -2.50 14.54 -2.93
N LEU A 482 -3.31 14.54 -1.86
CA LEU A 482 -4.69 14.04 -1.92
C LEU A 482 -5.50 14.77 -3.00
N GLY A 483 -5.44 16.11 -3.02
CA GLY A 483 -6.18 16.91 -3.99
C GLY A 483 -5.73 16.64 -5.44
N VAL A 484 -4.42 16.68 -5.70
CA VAL A 484 -3.87 16.42 -7.05
C VAL A 484 -4.13 15.00 -7.49
N TRP A 485 -4.00 14.04 -6.58
CA TRP A 485 -4.19 12.62 -6.90
C TRP A 485 -5.67 12.30 -7.20
N LEU A 486 -6.59 12.91 -6.46
CA LEU A 486 -8.03 12.82 -6.76
C LEU A 486 -8.38 13.49 -8.10
N VAL A 487 -7.82 14.67 -8.38
CA VAL A 487 -8.02 15.33 -9.69
C VAL A 487 -7.45 14.46 -10.81
N MET A 488 -6.26 13.89 -10.63
CA MET A 488 -5.68 12.95 -11.59
C MET A 488 -6.59 11.73 -11.82
N LEU A 489 -7.15 11.15 -10.75
CA LEU A 489 -8.02 9.99 -10.84
C LEU A 489 -9.33 10.30 -11.58
N VAL A 490 -9.95 11.44 -11.26
CA VAL A 490 -11.17 11.91 -11.97
C VAL A 490 -10.87 12.17 -13.43
N ALA A 491 -9.76 12.84 -13.74
CA ALA A 491 -9.34 13.07 -15.13
C ALA A 491 -9.09 11.75 -15.88
N TRP A 492 -8.42 10.79 -15.22
CA TRP A 492 -8.16 9.45 -15.77
C TRP A 492 -9.44 8.71 -16.13
N TYR A 493 -10.42 8.76 -15.22
CA TYR A 493 -11.76 8.20 -15.45
C TYR A 493 -12.49 8.89 -16.59
N LEU A 494 -12.52 10.23 -16.62
CA LEU A 494 -13.24 10.99 -17.65
C LEU A 494 -12.65 10.82 -19.06
N VAL A 495 -11.34 10.69 -19.16
CA VAL A 495 -10.64 10.42 -20.44
C VAL A 495 -10.79 8.95 -20.85
N GLY A 496 -11.15 8.04 -19.92
CA GLY A 496 -11.30 6.61 -20.21
C GLY A 496 -9.97 5.88 -20.36
N LEU A 497 -8.92 6.32 -19.67
CA LEU A 497 -7.61 5.67 -19.73
C LEU A 497 -7.61 4.33 -18.98
N PRO A 498 -6.86 3.32 -19.48
CA PRO A 498 -6.69 2.06 -18.74
C PRO A 498 -5.92 2.29 -17.44
N ILE A 499 -6.39 1.66 -16.36
CA ILE A 499 -5.76 1.74 -15.02
C ILE A 499 -4.62 0.73 -14.85
N GLY A 500 -4.67 -0.33 -15.65
CA GLY A 500 -3.66 -1.38 -15.76
C GLY A 500 -3.73 -2.07 -17.12
N PRO A 501 -2.89 -3.07 -17.37
CA PRO A 501 -2.87 -3.82 -18.63
C PRO A 501 -4.22 -4.48 -18.93
N GLY A 502 -4.97 -3.91 -19.90
CA GLY A 502 -6.29 -4.41 -20.32
C GLY A 502 -7.44 -4.09 -19.37
N VAL A 503 -7.20 -3.30 -18.32
CA VAL A 503 -8.21 -2.97 -17.29
C VAL A 503 -8.56 -1.49 -17.34
N TYR A 504 -9.85 -1.21 -17.40
CA TYR A 504 -10.42 0.13 -17.45
C TYR A 504 -11.20 0.44 -16.16
N PRO A 505 -11.49 1.73 -15.86
CA PRO A 505 -12.28 2.09 -14.67
C PRO A 505 -13.67 1.47 -14.63
N ARG A 506 -14.31 1.27 -15.81
CA ARG A 506 -15.62 0.63 -15.94
C ARG A 506 -15.49 -0.85 -16.29
N LEU A 507 -16.45 -1.63 -15.82
CA LEU A 507 -16.68 -2.99 -16.32
C LEU A 507 -17.18 -2.90 -17.78
N ASN A 508 -16.58 -3.71 -18.66
CA ASN A 508 -17.00 -3.82 -20.06
C ASN A 508 -18.17 -4.78 -20.19
#